data_0e7af941edc2c010a4df71f442971fd7
#
_entry.id   0e7af941edc2c010a4df71f442971fd7
#
_cell.length_a   1.000
_cell.length_b   1.000
_cell.length_c   1.000
_cell.angle_alpha   90.00
_cell.angle_beta   90.00
_cell.angle_gamma   90.00
#
_symmetry.space_group_name_H-M   'P 1'
#
loop_
_entity.id
_entity.type
_entity.pdbx_description
1 polymer ?
#
loop_
_entity_poly.entity_id
_entity_poly.type
_entity_poly.pdbx_seq_one_letter_code
_entity_poly.pdbx_strand_id
1 'polypeptide(L)'
;MAILIDTGMPGQLEQIRLTMSEAGVSFDKLKAVILTHQDLDHIGSLPEILNQSNNNIEVYAHAHDKPYIEGTLPLLKTDPNKMSKEQWAALPEQMKFLYKNPPKAKVDQTLEDGQELSYCGGIQIIFTPGHTPGHISLYLKQSKTLVAGDAMVVADGVLQGPVPQTTLDMTTAIHSLERFLDLDIETVICYHGGLCTITEKKQLENLVK
;
A
#
# COMPACT_ATOMS: atom_id res chain seq x y z
N MET A 1 4.81 19.23 -8.21
CA MET A 1 3.92 18.10 -8.41
C MET A 1 4.27 17.06 -7.35
N ALA A 2 3.25 16.49 -6.70
CA ALA A 2 3.42 15.44 -5.69
C ALA A 2 2.53 14.24 -6.01
N ILE A 3 2.93 13.06 -5.55
CA ILE A 3 2.12 11.85 -5.50
C ILE A 3 2.06 11.37 -4.05
N LEU A 4 0.98 10.70 -3.71
CA LEU A 4 0.81 10.03 -2.43
C LEU A 4 0.79 8.51 -2.68
N ILE A 5 1.49 7.76 -1.86
CA ILE A 5 1.46 6.30 -1.88
C ILE A 5 0.70 5.86 -0.63
N ASP A 6 -0.43 5.19 -0.85
CA ASP A 6 -1.42 4.83 0.16
C ASP A 6 -2.04 6.02 0.92
N THR A 7 -3.11 5.79 1.66
CA THR A 7 -3.92 6.87 2.24
C THR A 7 -4.29 6.67 3.71
N GLY A 8 -3.67 5.72 4.38
CA GLY A 8 -3.94 5.48 5.79
C GLY A 8 -5.35 4.95 6.09
N MET A 9 -5.69 4.91 7.36
CA MET A 9 -7.03 4.59 7.85
C MET A 9 -8.04 5.71 7.52
N PRO A 10 -9.35 5.43 7.52
CA PRO A 10 -10.37 6.49 7.41
C PRO A 10 -10.19 7.59 8.46
N GLY A 11 -10.37 8.85 8.04
CA GLY A 11 -10.26 10.02 8.92
C GLY A 11 -8.84 10.58 9.09
N GLN A 12 -7.85 10.11 8.32
CA GLN A 12 -6.46 10.59 8.43
C GLN A 12 -6.10 11.71 7.45
N LEU A 13 -7.06 12.29 6.73
CA LEU A 13 -6.82 13.36 5.77
C LEU A 13 -6.03 14.54 6.38
N GLU A 14 -6.43 15.02 7.56
CA GLU A 14 -5.75 16.17 8.17
C GLU A 14 -4.31 15.82 8.61
N GLN A 15 -4.07 14.59 9.07
CA GLN A 15 -2.73 14.12 9.37
C GLN A 15 -1.85 14.05 8.10
N ILE A 16 -2.40 13.56 7.00
CA ILE A 16 -1.70 13.53 5.69
C ILE A 16 -1.36 14.95 5.25
N ARG A 17 -2.30 15.90 5.35
CA ARG A 17 -2.07 17.30 4.99
C ARG A 17 -0.98 17.95 5.85
N LEU A 18 -1.01 17.68 7.14
CA LEU A 18 0.02 18.18 8.08
C LEU A 18 1.40 17.64 7.70
N THR A 19 1.54 16.32 7.52
CA THR A 19 2.80 15.68 7.14
C THR A 19 3.32 16.19 5.80
N MET A 20 2.43 16.37 4.80
CA MET A 20 2.83 17.00 3.53
C MET A 20 3.35 18.42 3.73
N SER A 21 2.67 19.22 4.57
CA SER A 21 3.09 20.60 4.88
C SER A 21 4.44 20.65 5.59
N GLU A 22 4.68 19.75 6.55
CA GLU A 22 5.96 19.59 7.25
C GLU A 22 7.09 19.21 6.29
N ALA A 23 6.78 18.43 5.25
CA ALA A 23 7.71 18.12 4.16
C ALA A 23 7.85 19.26 3.12
N GLY A 24 7.22 20.43 3.34
CA GLY A 24 7.24 21.56 2.41
C GLY A 24 6.39 21.34 1.15
N VAL A 25 5.47 20.40 1.16
CA VAL A 25 4.61 20.05 0.02
C VAL A 25 3.18 20.45 0.32
N SER A 26 2.64 21.39 -0.46
CA SER A 26 1.23 21.80 -0.33
C SER A 26 0.30 20.75 -0.94
N PHE A 27 -0.86 20.53 -0.30
CA PHE A 27 -1.85 19.54 -0.73
C PHE A 27 -2.37 19.75 -2.16
N ASP A 28 -2.48 21.00 -2.63
CA ASP A 28 -2.88 21.32 -4.00
C ASP A 28 -1.88 20.87 -5.07
N LYS A 29 -0.66 20.50 -4.68
CA LYS A 29 0.35 19.92 -5.55
C LYS A 29 0.16 18.42 -5.79
N LEU A 30 -0.73 17.77 -5.02
CA LEU A 30 -1.05 16.36 -5.18
C LEU A 30 -1.76 16.12 -6.53
N LYS A 31 -1.23 15.20 -7.33
CA LYS A 31 -1.73 14.89 -8.68
C LYS A 31 -2.16 13.46 -8.84
N ALA A 32 -1.61 12.57 -8.02
CA ALA A 32 -1.92 11.16 -8.08
C ALA A 32 -1.87 10.51 -6.69
N VAL A 33 -2.68 9.50 -6.51
CA VAL A 33 -2.59 8.52 -5.43
C VAL A 33 -2.28 7.17 -6.06
N ILE A 34 -1.24 6.50 -5.59
CA ILE A 34 -0.93 5.12 -5.96
C ILE A 34 -1.23 4.24 -4.75
N LEU A 35 -2.13 3.29 -4.92
CA LEU A 35 -2.47 2.33 -3.88
C LEU A 35 -1.65 1.06 -4.07
N THR A 36 -0.94 0.66 -3.02
CA THR A 36 -0.17 -0.59 -3.05
C THR A 36 -1.08 -1.80 -3.07
N HIS A 37 -2.19 -1.74 -2.34
CA HIS A 37 -3.22 -2.79 -2.29
C HIS A 37 -4.52 -2.30 -1.65
N GLN A 38 -5.50 -3.22 -1.51
CA GLN A 38 -6.87 -2.92 -1.12
C GLN A 38 -7.13 -2.80 0.39
N ASP A 39 -6.16 -3.08 1.26
CA ASP A 39 -6.42 -3.15 2.69
C ASP A 39 -6.88 -1.80 3.26
N LEU A 40 -7.73 -1.90 4.29
CA LEU A 40 -8.46 -0.76 4.83
C LEU A 40 -7.56 0.39 5.29
N ASP A 41 -6.42 0.06 5.86
CA ASP A 41 -5.43 1.03 6.32
C ASP A 41 -4.58 1.65 5.20
N HIS A 42 -4.71 1.18 3.98
CA HIS A 42 -4.07 1.74 2.78
C HIS A 42 -5.02 2.61 1.95
N ILE A 43 -6.31 2.27 1.92
CA ILE A 43 -7.30 2.98 1.11
C ILE A 43 -8.22 3.90 1.92
N GLY A 44 -8.05 3.93 3.25
CA GLY A 44 -9.03 4.46 4.19
C GLY A 44 -9.44 5.91 3.96
N SER A 45 -8.49 6.83 3.81
CA SER A 45 -8.78 8.25 3.60
C SER A 45 -8.89 8.64 2.12
N LEU A 46 -8.80 7.70 1.18
CA LEU A 46 -8.89 8.00 -0.24
C LEU A 46 -10.16 8.78 -0.63
N PRO A 47 -11.38 8.40 -0.20
CA PRO A 47 -12.59 9.15 -0.53
C PRO A 47 -12.55 10.61 -0.04
N GLU A 48 -11.99 10.85 1.15
CA GLU A 48 -11.87 12.18 1.72
C GLU A 48 -10.88 13.04 0.92
N ILE A 49 -9.73 12.45 0.53
CA ILE A 49 -8.70 13.09 -0.31
C ILE A 49 -9.30 13.52 -1.66
N LEU A 50 -10.04 12.63 -2.31
CA LEU A 50 -10.66 12.91 -3.60
C LEU A 50 -11.72 14.02 -3.49
N ASN A 51 -12.56 13.96 -2.49
CA ASN A 51 -13.57 15.01 -2.24
C ASN A 51 -12.92 16.38 -1.99
N GLN A 52 -11.85 16.44 -1.19
CA GLN A 52 -11.14 17.67 -0.89
C GLN A 52 -10.42 18.26 -2.11
N SER A 53 -9.99 17.43 -3.04
CA SER A 53 -9.33 17.84 -4.28
C SER A 53 -10.30 18.12 -5.44
N ASN A 54 -11.62 18.07 -5.21
CA ASN A 54 -12.66 18.11 -6.26
C ASN A 54 -12.44 17.05 -7.35
N ASN A 55 -11.97 15.86 -6.98
CA ASN A 55 -11.65 14.73 -7.88
C ASN A 55 -10.62 15.06 -8.99
N ASN A 56 -9.71 16.00 -8.74
CA ASN A 56 -8.62 16.34 -9.67
C ASN A 56 -7.34 15.51 -9.44
N ILE A 57 -7.44 14.41 -8.71
CA ILE A 57 -6.35 13.48 -8.41
C ILE A 57 -6.63 12.16 -9.12
N GLU A 58 -5.67 11.66 -9.88
CA GLU A 58 -5.75 10.33 -10.50
C GLU A 58 -5.43 9.23 -9.49
N VAL A 59 -6.23 8.18 -9.50
CA VAL A 59 -6.06 7.01 -8.61
C VAL A 59 -5.53 5.83 -9.42
N TYR A 60 -4.42 5.28 -8.96
CA TYR A 60 -3.74 4.13 -9.55
C TYR A 60 -3.77 2.94 -8.60
N ALA A 61 -4.02 1.74 -9.11
CA ALA A 61 -3.91 0.48 -8.39
C ALA A 61 -3.73 -0.68 -9.36
N HIS A 62 -3.32 -1.85 -8.87
CA HIS A 62 -3.27 -3.06 -9.71
C HIS A 62 -4.69 -3.56 -10.04
N ALA A 63 -4.85 -4.12 -11.24
CA ALA A 63 -6.14 -4.60 -11.75
C ALA A 63 -6.82 -5.62 -10.83
N HIS A 64 -6.07 -6.49 -10.15
CA HIS A 64 -6.60 -7.52 -9.25
C HIS A 64 -7.21 -6.92 -7.96
N ASP A 65 -6.73 -5.78 -7.48
CA ASP A 65 -7.27 -5.13 -6.28
C ASP A 65 -8.33 -4.07 -6.59
N LYS A 66 -8.41 -3.58 -7.83
CA LYS A 66 -9.39 -2.60 -8.28
C LYS A 66 -10.85 -2.93 -7.89
N PRO A 67 -11.39 -4.15 -8.09
CA PRO A 67 -12.79 -4.45 -7.77
C PRO A 67 -13.13 -4.26 -6.29
N TYR A 68 -12.18 -4.49 -5.41
CA TYR A 68 -12.31 -4.33 -3.96
C TYR A 68 -12.25 -2.85 -3.57
N ILE A 69 -11.30 -2.11 -4.13
CA ILE A 69 -11.14 -0.66 -3.91
C ILE A 69 -12.38 0.12 -4.39
N GLU A 70 -12.97 -0.28 -5.52
CA GLU A 70 -14.19 0.33 -6.05
C GLU A 70 -15.46 -0.16 -5.34
N GLY A 71 -15.36 -1.17 -4.47
CA GLY A 71 -16.47 -1.72 -3.70
C GLY A 71 -17.45 -2.55 -4.51
N THR A 72 -17.05 -3.06 -5.68
CA THR A 72 -17.81 -4.08 -6.44
C THR A 72 -17.68 -5.46 -5.81
N LEU A 73 -16.56 -5.69 -5.09
CA LEU A 73 -16.33 -6.83 -4.21
C LEU A 73 -16.02 -6.33 -2.79
N PRO A 74 -16.38 -7.10 -1.74
CA PRO A 74 -16.02 -6.76 -0.36
C PRO A 74 -14.51 -6.92 -0.16
N LEU A 75 -13.90 -6.05 0.66
CA LEU A 75 -12.48 -6.15 1.02
C LEU A 75 -12.16 -7.54 1.57
N LEU A 76 -11.04 -8.14 1.13
CA LEU A 76 -10.76 -9.56 1.38
C LEU A 76 -10.61 -9.92 2.84
N LYS A 77 -9.99 -9.04 3.63
CA LYS A 77 -9.65 -9.30 5.04
C LYS A 77 -10.69 -8.78 6.03
N THR A 78 -11.59 -7.91 5.58
CA THR A 78 -12.60 -7.27 6.44
C THR A 78 -14.04 -7.55 6.03
N ASP A 79 -14.26 -8.57 5.19
CA ASP A 79 -15.59 -9.00 4.79
C ASP A 79 -16.35 -9.63 5.98
N PRO A 80 -17.43 -8.99 6.48
CA PRO A 80 -18.20 -9.52 7.59
C PRO A 80 -18.78 -10.91 7.34
N ASN A 81 -19.04 -11.27 6.08
CA ASN A 81 -19.63 -12.55 5.72
C ASN A 81 -18.63 -13.73 5.81
N LYS A 82 -17.32 -13.42 5.87
CA LYS A 82 -16.26 -14.42 6.03
C LYS A 82 -15.77 -14.58 7.47
N MET A 83 -16.27 -13.74 8.38
CA MET A 83 -15.90 -13.81 9.80
C MET A 83 -16.76 -14.82 10.55
N SER A 84 -16.17 -15.51 11.54
CA SER A 84 -16.94 -16.29 12.50
C SER A 84 -17.81 -15.36 13.38
N LYS A 85 -18.84 -15.92 14.00
CA LYS A 85 -19.69 -15.16 14.94
C LYS A 85 -18.87 -14.62 16.12
N GLU A 86 -17.89 -15.40 16.58
CA GLU A 86 -16.99 -15.03 17.67
C GLU A 86 -16.06 -13.89 17.27
N GLN A 87 -15.44 -13.97 16.09
CA GLN A 87 -14.60 -12.90 15.53
C GLN A 87 -15.42 -11.61 15.38
N TRP A 88 -16.60 -11.71 14.79
CA TRP A 88 -17.50 -10.55 14.63
C TRP A 88 -17.92 -9.95 15.96
N ALA A 89 -18.30 -10.78 16.95
CA ALA A 89 -18.72 -10.32 18.27
C ALA A 89 -17.59 -9.60 19.02
N ALA A 90 -16.35 -10.03 18.84
CA ALA A 90 -15.17 -9.44 19.48
C ALA A 90 -14.77 -8.06 18.94
N LEU A 91 -15.26 -7.68 17.74
CA LEU A 91 -14.93 -6.38 17.16
C LEU A 91 -15.62 -5.24 17.90
N PRO A 92 -14.91 -4.09 18.09
CA PRO A 92 -15.54 -2.85 18.52
C PRO A 92 -16.64 -2.41 17.54
N GLU A 93 -17.70 -1.75 18.04
CA GLU A 93 -18.81 -1.30 17.20
C GLU A 93 -18.37 -0.37 16.05
N GLN A 94 -17.37 0.46 16.29
CA GLN A 94 -16.79 1.33 15.27
C GLN A 94 -16.17 0.51 14.11
N MET A 95 -15.47 -0.57 14.43
CA MET A 95 -14.90 -1.47 13.41
C MET A 95 -15.98 -2.26 12.67
N LYS A 96 -17.03 -2.71 13.38
CA LYS A 96 -18.18 -3.36 12.75
C LYS A 96 -18.87 -2.44 11.75
N PHE A 97 -19.03 -1.14 12.10
CA PHE A 97 -19.58 -0.14 11.20
C PHE A 97 -18.68 0.04 9.96
N LEU A 98 -17.38 0.16 10.17
CA LEU A 98 -16.41 0.35 9.11
C LEU A 98 -16.34 -0.86 8.15
N TYR A 99 -16.37 -2.08 8.67
CA TYR A 99 -16.35 -3.29 7.86
C TYR A 99 -17.64 -3.47 7.04
N LYS A 100 -18.78 -2.98 7.56
CA LYS A 100 -20.05 -2.94 6.80
C LYS A 100 -20.08 -1.83 5.76
N ASN A 101 -19.32 -0.76 5.97
CA ASN A 101 -19.32 0.45 5.15
C ASN A 101 -17.85 0.83 4.81
N PRO A 102 -17.09 -0.04 4.12
CA PRO A 102 -15.70 0.25 3.82
C PRO A 102 -15.57 1.48 2.90
N PRO A 103 -14.46 2.21 2.99
CA PRO A 103 -14.14 3.26 2.04
C PRO A 103 -14.05 2.68 0.64
N LYS A 104 -14.49 3.44 -0.35
CA LYS A 104 -14.42 3.05 -1.75
C LYS A 104 -14.26 4.26 -2.64
N ALA A 105 -13.49 4.09 -3.70
CA ALA A 105 -13.25 5.13 -4.68
C ALA A 105 -12.95 4.51 -6.04
N LYS A 106 -13.21 5.27 -7.09
CA LYS A 106 -12.89 4.87 -8.46
C LYS A 106 -11.36 4.78 -8.64
N VAL A 107 -10.91 3.74 -9.30
CA VAL A 107 -9.52 3.58 -9.78
C VAL A 107 -9.49 4.01 -11.25
N ASP A 108 -8.77 5.10 -11.54
CA ASP A 108 -8.74 5.69 -12.89
C ASP A 108 -7.83 4.91 -13.83
N GLN A 109 -6.67 4.44 -13.33
CA GLN A 109 -5.67 3.71 -14.11
C GLN A 109 -5.27 2.42 -13.41
N THR A 110 -5.16 1.34 -14.16
CA THR A 110 -4.58 0.09 -13.65
C THR A 110 -3.09 0.04 -13.95
N LEU A 111 -2.34 -0.47 -12.96
CA LEU A 111 -0.89 -0.65 -13.05
C LEU A 111 -0.55 -2.11 -13.34
N GLU A 112 0.50 -2.30 -14.14
CA GLU A 112 1.03 -3.62 -14.51
C GLU A 112 2.48 -3.77 -14.06
N ASP A 113 2.93 -5.01 -13.94
CA ASP A 113 4.31 -5.34 -13.60
C ASP A 113 5.30 -4.75 -14.62
N GLY A 114 6.38 -4.17 -14.13
CA GLY A 114 7.41 -3.53 -14.97
C GLY A 114 7.00 -2.19 -15.57
N GLN A 115 5.76 -1.75 -15.42
CA GLN A 115 5.31 -0.44 -15.89
C GLN A 115 6.14 0.66 -15.22
N GLU A 116 6.46 1.70 -16.00
CA GLU A 116 7.18 2.86 -15.51
C GLU A 116 6.30 4.11 -15.53
N LEU A 117 6.22 4.80 -14.40
CA LEU A 117 5.57 6.09 -14.27
C LEU A 117 6.62 7.20 -14.25
N SER A 118 6.39 8.29 -15.00
CA SER A 118 7.33 9.41 -15.12
C SER A 118 7.31 10.37 -13.93
N TYR A 119 6.88 9.92 -12.75
CA TYR A 119 6.92 10.69 -11.51
C TYR A 119 8.29 10.52 -10.81
N CYS A 120 8.71 11.51 -10.05
CA CYS A 120 9.87 11.45 -9.13
C CYS A 120 11.16 10.87 -9.76
N GLY A 121 11.39 11.14 -11.05
CA GLY A 121 12.58 10.61 -11.76
C GLY A 121 12.47 9.16 -12.21
N GLY A 122 11.26 8.61 -12.25
CA GLY A 122 10.94 7.24 -12.69
C GLY A 122 10.57 6.34 -11.51
N ILE A 123 9.33 5.85 -11.54
CA ILE A 123 8.82 4.84 -10.60
C ILE A 123 8.53 3.58 -11.39
N GLN A 124 9.22 2.50 -11.08
CA GLN A 124 8.94 1.18 -11.63
C GLN A 124 7.95 0.45 -10.73
N ILE A 125 6.88 -0.06 -11.31
CA ILE A 125 5.90 -0.90 -10.63
C ILE A 125 6.43 -2.33 -10.58
N ILE A 126 6.36 -2.94 -9.39
CA ILE A 126 6.75 -4.33 -9.17
C ILE A 126 5.53 -5.06 -8.63
N PHE A 127 5.02 -6.01 -9.40
CA PHE A 127 3.90 -6.83 -8.96
C PHE A 127 4.39 -7.83 -7.91
N THR A 128 3.89 -7.71 -6.68
CA THR A 128 4.32 -8.49 -5.51
C THR A 128 3.12 -9.14 -4.80
N PRO A 129 2.38 -10.03 -5.50
CA PRO A 129 1.19 -10.66 -4.94
C PRO A 129 1.53 -11.54 -3.74
N GLY A 130 0.49 -11.85 -2.95
CA GLY A 130 0.55 -12.76 -1.80
C GLY A 130 -0.05 -12.12 -0.55
N HIS A 131 0.36 -10.90 -0.20
CA HIS A 131 -0.30 -10.15 0.88
C HIS A 131 -1.77 -9.87 0.51
N THR A 132 -2.00 -9.35 -0.69
CA THR A 132 -3.25 -9.40 -1.43
C THR A 132 -2.99 -9.89 -2.86
N PRO A 133 -4.01 -10.27 -3.65
CA PRO A 133 -3.84 -10.70 -5.04
C PRO A 133 -3.30 -9.60 -5.95
N GLY A 134 -3.57 -8.34 -5.64
CA GLY A 134 -3.16 -7.17 -6.43
C GLY A 134 -2.08 -6.32 -5.77
N HIS A 135 -1.39 -6.84 -4.74
CA HIS A 135 -0.34 -6.09 -4.08
C HIS A 135 0.79 -5.72 -5.04
N ILE A 136 1.22 -4.46 -4.99
CA ILE A 136 2.37 -3.93 -5.73
C ILE A 136 3.35 -3.23 -4.79
N SER A 137 4.61 -3.25 -5.15
CA SER A 137 5.66 -2.41 -4.59
C SER A 137 6.14 -1.42 -5.64
N LEU A 138 6.77 -0.33 -5.22
CA LEU A 138 7.24 0.72 -6.13
C LEU A 138 8.74 0.94 -5.95
N TYR A 139 9.49 0.89 -7.03
CA TYR A 139 10.91 1.21 -7.01
C TYR A 139 11.18 2.59 -7.61
N LEU A 140 11.62 3.52 -6.77
CA LEU A 140 11.98 4.89 -7.13
C LEU A 140 13.43 4.87 -7.63
N LYS A 141 13.60 4.84 -8.95
CA LYS A 141 14.92 4.64 -9.61
C LYS A 141 15.96 5.68 -9.23
N GLN A 142 15.57 6.95 -9.18
CA GLN A 142 16.51 8.05 -8.92
C GLN A 142 17.08 7.99 -7.50
N SER A 143 16.29 7.63 -6.52
CA SER A 143 16.69 7.56 -5.11
C SER A 143 17.04 6.14 -4.66
N LYS A 144 16.96 5.14 -5.55
CA LYS A 144 17.17 3.71 -5.26
C LYS A 144 16.36 3.25 -4.04
N THR A 145 15.14 3.77 -3.94
CA THR A 145 14.24 3.51 -2.82
C THR A 145 13.14 2.56 -3.23
N LEU A 146 12.99 1.47 -2.48
CA LEU A 146 11.85 0.57 -2.61
C LEU A 146 10.78 0.96 -1.60
N VAL A 147 9.58 1.30 -2.07
CA VAL A 147 8.37 1.37 -1.24
C VAL A 147 7.72 0.00 -1.31
N ALA A 148 7.87 -0.76 -0.24
CA ALA A 148 7.50 -2.18 -0.22
C ALA A 148 6.01 -2.44 -0.01
N GLY A 149 5.24 -1.44 0.45
CA GLY A 149 3.89 -1.69 0.98
C GLY A 149 3.97 -2.68 2.13
N ASP A 150 3.15 -3.73 2.06
CA ASP A 150 3.08 -4.81 3.04
C ASP A 150 3.78 -6.10 2.61
N ALA A 151 4.57 -6.05 1.52
CA ALA A 151 5.45 -7.17 1.16
C ALA A 151 6.54 -7.40 2.22
N MET A 152 6.92 -6.36 2.96
CA MET A 152 7.90 -6.40 4.04
C MET A 152 7.49 -5.44 5.16
N VAL A 153 8.05 -5.68 6.37
CA VAL A 153 7.86 -4.79 7.52
C VAL A 153 9.22 -4.50 8.18
N VAL A 154 9.30 -3.42 8.93
CA VAL A 154 10.43 -3.16 9.83
C VAL A 154 9.97 -3.39 11.26
N ALA A 155 10.61 -4.32 11.97
CA ALA A 155 10.35 -4.56 13.38
C ALA A 155 11.67 -4.50 14.16
N ASP A 156 11.67 -3.74 15.26
CA ASP A 156 12.86 -3.50 16.08
C ASP A 156 14.08 -3.01 15.27
N GLY A 157 13.84 -2.20 14.24
CA GLY A 157 14.86 -1.68 13.34
C GLY A 157 15.43 -2.71 12.33
N VAL A 158 14.83 -3.90 12.26
CA VAL A 158 15.24 -4.97 11.34
C VAL A 158 14.18 -5.19 10.28
N LEU A 159 14.63 -5.27 9.01
CA LEU A 159 13.77 -5.62 7.89
C LEU A 159 13.36 -7.09 7.99
N GLN A 160 12.06 -7.34 7.90
CA GLN A 160 11.46 -8.66 7.95
C GLN A 160 10.55 -8.89 6.74
N GLY A 161 10.26 -10.14 6.44
CA GLY A 161 9.33 -10.54 5.39
C GLY A 161 7.86 -10.19 5.71
N PRO A 162 6.92 -10.67 4.90
CA PRO A 162 5.50 -10.40 5.09
C PRO A 162 4.99 -10.99 6.41
N VAL A 163 4.02 -10.30 7.03
CA VAL A 163 3.42 -10.72 8.31
C VAL A 163 2.45 -11.88 8.07
N PRO A 164 2.67 -13.09 8.67
CA PRO A 164 1.82 -14.26 8.37
C PRO A 164 0.34 -14.07 8.72
N GLN A 165 0.04 -13.32 9.78
CA GLN A 165 -1.34 -13.12 10.27
C GLN A 165 -2.19 -12.27 9.34
N THR A 166 -1.55 -11.43 8.52
CA THR A 166 -2.24 -10.49 7.62
C THR A 166 -2.01 -10.80 6.14
N THR A 167 -1.22 -11.84 5.82
CA THR A 167 -0.88 -12.23 4.45
C THR A 167 -1.77 -13.39 4.00
N LEU A 168 -2.46 -13.21 2.86
CA LEU A 168 -3.42 -14.20 2.36
C LEU A 168 -2.75 -15.46 1.78
N ASP A 169 -1.61 -15.29 1.11
CA ASP A 169 -0.81 -16.38 0.53
C ASP A 169 0.68 -16.13 0.83
N MET A 170 1.16 -16.73 1.92
CA MET A 170 2.56 -16.59 2.35
C MET A 170 3.56 -17.14 1.34
N THR A 171 3.23 -18.25 0.67
CA THR A 171 4.13 -18.86 -0.32
C THR A 171 4.36 -17.90 -1.48
N THR A 172 3.29 -17.36 -2.03
CA THR A 172 3.37 -16.36 -3.11
C THR A 172 4.03 -15.07 -2.63
N ALA A 173 3.74 -14.60 -1.40
CA ALA A 173 4.32 -13.39 -0.85
C ALA A 173 5.85 -13.49 -0.68
N ILE A 174 6.35 -14.61 -0.15
CA ILE A 174 7.81 -14.84 -0.03
C ILE A 174 8.45 -14.93 -1.42
N HIS A 175 7.86 -15.66 -2.37
CA HIS A 175 8.37 -15.75 -3.73
C HIS A 175 8.42 -14.37 -4.43
N SER A 176 7.45 -13.50 -4.12
CA SER A 176 7.42 -12.13 -4.65
C SER A 176 8.64 -11.30 -4.23
N LEU A 177 9.24 -11.57 -3.07
CA LEU A 177 10.43 -10.84 -2.59
C LEU A 177 11.67 -11.09 -3.47
N GLU A 178 11.74 -12.23 -4.18
CA GLU A 178 12.85 -12.53 -5.08
C GLU A 178 13.04 -11.45 -6.15
N ARG A 179 11.94 -10.77 -6.53
CA ARG A 179 11.94 -9.69 -7.52
C ARG A 179 12.77 -8.48 -7.09
N PHE A 180 12.99 -8.31 -5.80
CA PHE A 180 13.81 -7.21 -5.27
C PHE A 180 15.31 -7.48 -5.37
N LEU A 181 15.72 -8.74 -5.54
CA LEU A 181 17.14 -9.12 -5.60
C LEU A 181 17.87 -8.59 -6.82
N ASP A 182 17.15 -8.29 -7.91
CA ASP A 182 17.72 -7.74 -9.14
C ASP A 182 17.77 -6.21 -9.17
N LEU A 183 17.31 -5.55 -8.10
CA LEU A 183 17.26 -4.09 -7.99
C LEU A 183 18.42 -3.57 -7.16
N ASP A 184 18.91 -2.38 -7.54
CA ASP A 184 19.91 -1.64 -6.77
C ASP A 184 19.23 -0.80 -5.68
N ILE A 185 18.87 -1.44 -4.55
CA ILE A 185 18.12 -0.84 -3.46
C ILE A 185 19.08 -0.36 -2.37
N GLU A 186 19.00 0.94 -2.04
CA GLU A 186 19.73 1.55 -0.92
C GLU A 186 18.82 1.77 0.30
N THR A 187 17.52 1.99 0.05
CA THR A 187 16.54 2.25 1.11
C THR A 187 15.25 1.48 0.84
N VAL A 188 14.68 0.89 1.89
CA VAL A 188 13.34 0.31 1.87
C VAL A 188 12.44 1.11 2.78
N ILE A 189 11.26 1.49 2.28
CA ILE A 189 10.18 2.08 3.06
C ILE A 189 9.08 1.02 3.14
N CYS A 190 8.85 0.48 4.34
CA CYS A 190 7.73 -0.38 4.63
C CYS A 190 6.57 0.45 5.17
N TYR A 191 5.35 0.08 4.85
CA TYR A 191 4.18 0.76 5.40
C TYR A 191 4.13 0.62 6.91
N HIS A 192 4.37 -0.60 7.42
CA HIS A 192 4.48 -0.88 8.83
C HIS A 192 5.95 -0.91 9.28
N GLY A 193 6.28 -0.07 10.27
CA GLY A 193 7.62 0.01 10.87
C GLY A 193 8.58 1.02 10.23
N GLY A 194 8.23 1.59 9.07
CA GLY A 194 8.96 2.72 8.50
C GLY A 194 10.15 2.34 7.62
N LEU A 195 11.28 3.05 7.78
CA LEU A 195 12.42 3.04 6.88
C LEU A 195 13.53 2.12 7.37
N CYS A 196 14.13 1.37 6.43
CA CYS A 196 15.33 0.59 6.64
C CYS A 196 16.36 0.90 5.55
N THR A 197 17.60 1.19 5.93
CA THR A 197 18.72 1.34 4.99
C THR A 197 19.33 -0.03 4.70
N ILE A 198 19.52 -0.33 3.42
CA ILE A 198 20.15 -1.57 2.98
C ILE A 198 21.65 -1.33 2.87
N THR A 199 22.40 -1.91 3.78
CA THR A 199 23.88 -1.83 3.80
C THR A 199 24.53 -3.01 3.08
N GLU A 200 23.84 -4.14 3.04
CA GLU A 200 24.29 -5.35 2.37
C GLU A 200 23.11 -6.05 1.67
N LYS A 201 23.29 -6.46 0.43
CA LYS A 201 22.28 -7.21 -0.34
C LYS A 201 21.76 -8.46 0.38
N LYS A 202 22.58 -9.05 1.23
CA LYS A 202 22.26 -10.20 2.05
C LYS A 202 21.04 -9.96 2.98
N GLN A 203 20.74 -8.71 3.34
CA GLN A 203 19.55 -8.39 4.12
C GLN A 203 18.27 -8.79 3.38
N LEU A 204 18.20 -8.54 2.06
CA LEU A 204 17.09 -8.98 1.21
C LEU A 204 17.14 -10.49 0.90
N GLU A 205 18.33 -11.02 0.62
CA GLU A 205 18.51 -12.45 0.30
C GLU A 205 18.08 -13.38 1.47
N ASN A 206 18.18 -12.91 2.70
CA ASN A 206 17.76 -13.70 3.86
C ASN A 206 16.22 -13.80 4.01
N LEU A 207 15.46 -12.91 3.36
CA LEU A 207 13.98 -12.89 3.44
C LEU A 207 13.32 -13.89 2.49
N VAL A 208 14.05 -14.38 1.48
CA VAL A 208 13.56 -15.32 0.47
C VAL A 208 13.98 -16.78 0.71
N LYS A 209 14.61 -17.05 1.86
CA LYS A 209 15.04 -18.41 2.28
C LYS A 209 13.98 -19.05 3.17
#